data_0a38cd7756e131f093dbb136f738eed3
#
_entry.id   0a38cd7756e131f093dbb136f738eed3
#
_cell.length_a   1.000
_cell.length_b   1.000
_cell.length_c   1.000
_cell.angle_alpha   90.00
_cell.angle_beta   90.00
_cell.angle_gamma   90.00
#
_symmetry.space_group_name_H-M   'P 1'
#
loop_
_entity.id
_entity.type
_entity.pdbx_description
1 polymer ?
#
loop_
_entity_poly.entity_id
_entity_poly.type
_entity_poly.pdbx_seq_one_letter_code
_entity_poly.pdbx_strand_id
1 'polypeptide(L)' 'MSKVNKKYSVNAKGSLQFFEDGSIHIVDPDSGQSFSLNELFKDFDMCDVTLSCNYVEDLGE' A
#
# COMPACT_ATOMS: atom_id res chain seq x y z
N MET A 1 13.49 -17.02 27.84
CA MET A 1 12.33 -16.86 27.02
C MET A 1 12.70 -16.53 25.59
N SER A 2 12.19 -17.29 24.69
CA SER A 2 12.51 -17.03 23.31
C SER A 2 11.55 -16.02 22.73
N LYS A 3 12.03 -15.26 21.80
CA LYS A 3 11.25 -14.26 21.13
C LYS A 3 11.19 -14.58 19.66
N VAL A 4 9.99 -14.72 19.15
CA VAL A 4 9.82 -15.05 17.76
C VAL A 4 9.48 -13.76 17.02
N ASN A 5 10.31 -13.44 16.05
CA ASN A 5 10.06 -12.30 15.19
C ASN A 5 9.47 -12.77 13.89
N LYS A 6 8.29 -12.30 13.61
CA LYS A 6 7.66 -12.55 12.33
C LYS A 6 7.58 -11.26 11.57
N LYS A 7 7.92 -11.32 10.33
CA LYS A 7 7.96 -10.14 9.50
C LYS A 7 6.92 -10.26 8.42
N TYR A 8 5.98 -9.35 8.44
CA TYR A 8 4.97 -9.27 7.41
C TYR A 8 5.14 -7.96 6.68
N SER A 9 5.02 -8.00 5.37
CA SER A 9 5.15 -6.80 4.60
C SER A 9 4.19 -6.83 3.43
N VAL A 10 3.74 -5.65 3.06
CA VAL A 10 2.90 -5.47 1.90
C VAL A 10 3.57 -4.42 1.03
N ASN A 11 3.80 -4.77 -0.22
CA ASN A 11 4.32 -3.83 -1.19
C ASN A 11 3.32 -3.71 -2.32
N ALA A 12 2.98 -2.48 -2.63
CA ALA A 12 2.05 -2.21 -3.70
C ALA A 12 2.64 -1.13 -4.59
N LYS A 13 2.43 -1.28 -5.88
CA LYS A 13 2.96 -0.35 -6.85
C LYS A 13 1.87 -0.01 -7.85
N GLY A 14 1.72 1.26 -8.13
CA GLY A 14 0.71 1.69 -9.06
C GLY A 14 0.34 3.13 -8.82
N SER A 15 -0.77 3.54 -9.40
CA SER A 15 -1.28 4.89 -9.25
C SER A 15 -2.18 4.95 -8.03
N LEU A 16 -1.92 5.92 -7.17
CA LEU A 16 -2.73 6.12 -5.99
C LEU A 16 -3.90 7.01 -6.36
N GLN A 17 -5.11 6.54 -6.06
CA GLN A 17 -6.31 7.28 -6.40
C GLN A 17 -7.22 7.39 -5.20
N PHE A 18 -7.74 8.59 -5.00
CA PHE A 18 -8.68 8.87 -3.93
C PHE A 18 -10.07 8.95 -4.54
N PHE A 19 -10.99 8.26 -3.94
CA PHE A 19 -12.36 8.22 -4.42
C PHE A 19 -13.23 9.11 -3.55
N GLU A 20 -14.38 9.48 -4.09
CA GLU A 20 -15.26 10.42 -3.40
C GLU A 20 -15.84 9.84 -2.13
N ASP A 21 -15.95 8.53 -2.06
CA ASP A 21 -16.49 7.90 -0.86
C ASP A 21 -15.46 7.80 0.27
N GLY A 22 -14.27 8.32 0.04
CA GLY A 22 -13.23 8.30 1.06
C GLY A 22 -12.28 7.13 0.94
N SER A 23 -12.51 6.23 0.00
CA SER A 23 -11.62 5.10 -0.17
C SER A 23 -10.39 5.51 -0.97
N ILE A 24 -9.32 4.77 -0.75
CA ILE A 24 -8.05 5.00 -1.43
C ILE A 24 -7.66 3.69 -2.09
N HIS A 25 -7.33 3.77 -3.35
CA HIS A 25 -6.98 2.58 -4.12
C HIS A 25 -5.65 2.77 -4.79
N ILE A 26 -4.97 1.66 -5.02
CA ILE A 26 -3.79 1.63 -5.87
C ILE A 26 -4.16 0.86 -7.12
N VAL A 27 -3.93 1.48 -8.27
CA VAL A 27 -4.30 0.91 -9.56
C VAL A 27 -3.05 0.51 -10.29
N ASP A 28 -2.97 -0.75 -10.67
CA ASP A 28 -1.86 -1.26 -11.45
C ASP A 28 -2.03 -0.81 -12.90
N PRO A 29 -1.12 0.01 -13.42
CA PRO A 29 -1.31 0.52 -14.78
C PRO A 29 -1.15 -0.56 -15.86
N ASP A 30 -0.46 -1.63 -15.54
CA ASP A 30 -0.24 -2.67 -16.54
C ASP A 30 -1.45 -3.57 -16.69
N SER A 31 -2.04 -3.98 -15.58
CA SER A 31 -3.16 -4.90 -15.63
C SER A 31 -4.50 -4.21 -15.48
N GLY A 32 -4.50 -2.98 -14.97
CA GLY A 32 -5.75 -2.29 -14.71
C GLY A 32 -6.43 -2.71 -13.43
N GLN A 33 -5.81 -3.58 -12.68
CA GLN A 33 -6.38 -4.02 -11.41
C GLN A 33 -6.23 -2.93 -10.37
N SER A 34 -7.22 -2.85 -9.49
CA SER A 34 -7.15 -1.89 -8.40
C SER A 34 -7.32 -2.63 -7.09
N PHE A 35 -6.65 -2.12 -6.08
CA PHE A 35 -6.69 -2.70 -4.74
C PHE A 35 -7.01 -1.62 -3.75
N SER A 36 -7.99 -1.89 -2.91
CA SER A 36 -8.32 -0.97 -1.82
C SER A 36 -7.25 -1.07 -0.74
N LEU A 37 -6.80 0.06 -0.25
CA LEU A 37 -5.81 0.04 0.83
C LEU A 37 -6.39 -0.60 2.08
N ASN A 38 -7.71 -0.47 2.28
CA ASN A 38 -8.33 -1.14 3.39
C ASN A 38 -8.13 -2.64 3.32
N GLU A 39 -8.24 -3.20 2.11
CA GLU A 39 -8.04 -4.63 1.94
C GLU A 39 -6.58 -5.02 2.09
N LEU A 40 -5.69 -4.18 1.59
CA LEU A 40 -4.28 -4.50 1.66
C LEU A 40 -3.77 -4.49 3.10
N PHE A 41 -4.29 -3.60 3.91
CA PHE A 41 -3.74 -3.38 5.25
C PHE A 41 -4.59 -3.99 6.36
N LYS A 42 -5.64 -4.69 6.01
CA LYS A 42 -6.57 -5.16 7.04
C LYS A 42 -5.92 -6.12 8.03
N ASP A 43 -4.92 -6.86 7.58
CA ASP A 43 -4.24 -7.81 8.45
C ASP A 43 -3.30 -7.13 9.43
N PHE A 44 -3.09 -5.84 9.27
CA PHE A 44 -2.21 -5.08 10.14
C PHE A 44 -2.97 -4.28 11.17
N ASP A 45 -4.27 -4.52 11.28
CA ASP A 45 -5.08 -3.80 12.24
C ASP A 45 -4.55 -4.02 13.65
N MET A 46 -4.44 -2.93 14.39
CA MET A 46 -3.94 -2.94 15.77
C MET A 46 -2.46 -3.30 15.89
N CYS A 47 -1.75 -3.35 14.78
CA CYS A 47 -0.32 -3.61 14.82
C CYS A 47 0.46 -2.32 14.71
N ASP A 48 1.63 -2.32 15.31
CA ASP A 48 2.55 -1.20 15.15
C ASP A 48 3.27 -1.39 13.84
N VAL A 49 3.03 -0.48 12.92
CA VAL A 49 3.57 -0.63 11.57
C VAL A 49 4.29 0.63 11.16
N THR A 50 5.13 0.48 10.15
CA THR A 50 5.77 1.60 9.50
C THR A 50 5.25 1.66 8.07
N LEU A 51 4.71 2.80 7.71
CA LEU A 51 4.22 3.01 6.36
C LEU A 51 5.13 3.98 5.64
N SER A 52 5.41 3.67 4.40
CA SER A 52 6.18 4.58 3.57
C SER A 52 5.58 4.61 2.18
N CYS A 53 5.69 5.76 1.58
CA CYS A 53 5.18 5.97 0.24
C CYS A 53 6.23 6.74 -0.53
N ASN A 54 6.65 6.21 -1.66
CA ASN A 54 7.71 6.81 -2.42
C ASN A 54 7.22 7.13 -3.83
N TYR A 55 7.58 8.29 -4.29
CA TYR A 55 7.21 8.74 -5.61
C TYR A 55 8.42 9.40 -6.25
N VAL A 56 8.72 8.95 -7.44
CA VAL A 56 9.81 9.54 -8.19
C VAL A 56 9.20 10.29 -9.36
N GLU A 57 9.38 11.59 -9.34
CA GLU A 57 8.90 12.42 -10.43
C GLU A 57 10.02 12.59 -11.43
N ASP A 58 9.77 12.14 -12.64
CA ASP A 58 10.74 12.23 -13.71
C ASP A 58 10.55 13.56 -14.44
N LEU A 59 11.45 14.48 -14.17
CA LEU A 59 11.37 15.80 -14.78
C LEU A 59 12.25 15.90 -16.03
N GLY A 60 12.93 14.87 -16.36
CA GLY A 60 13.81 14.90 -17.50
C GLY A 60 13.04 14.93 -18.79
N GLU A 61 13.41 15.60 -19.65
CA GLU A 61 12.79 15.65 -20.78
C GLU A 61 13.42 15.35 -21.77
#